data_ab1af30e968069f1a5b3b3904cda1b51
#
_entry.id   ab1af30e968069f1a5b3b3904cda1b51
#
_cell.length_a   1.000
_cell.length_b   1.000
_cell.length_c   1.000
_cell.angle_alpha   90.00
_cell.angle_beta   90.00
_cell.angle_gamma   90.00
#
_symmetry.space_group_name_H-M   'P 1'
#
loop_
_entity.id
_entity.type
_entity.pdbx_description
1 polymer ?
#
loop_
_entity_poly.entity_id
_entity_poly.type
_entity_poly.pdbx_seq_one_letter_code
_entity_poly.pdbx_strand_id
1 'polypeptide(L)'
;PSRIQPGHFYALPQSPQQFKQMLMVSGVERYYQIARCYRDEDLRADRQMEFTQLDIELSFIDREDMYALVEGLMKRVWKETLGIDISAPFQRMPYQEAMDKYGVDKPDTRFGLEIEDFSDVFAASSFKVFSGTVKKGGVVKAFKAPTLADVTQGEMKNLEEVAKSLGAKGLAFIKIEGGEWKSPIVKFFSDEEKAALKERLSLEEGDIVFFAASDWEQACAILGRTRLECAELLKKRGKLTIPADQFNFLWVVDFPLMVYEEEHGRYVASHHPFTSPVTEDIQYLDSDPKRVRGQHYDLVLNGVELGGGSIRIHQADLQKKVFEDVLNISADVVESRFGYMLESFKYGAPPHGGIAFGLDRLVMILCGVASIREVIAFPKTQKGQCLMTDSPSRVADKQLKELHIETLDMDEETE
;
A
#
# COMPACT_ATOMS: atom_id res chain seq x y z
N PRO A 1 24.52 -3.63 20.47
CA PRO A 1 25.58 -4.56 20.84
C PRO A 1 25.47 -5.02 22.30
N SER A 2 25.87 -6.27 22.55
CA SER A 2 25.91 -6.84 23.90
C SER A 2 27.32 -6.71 24.46
N ARG A 3 27.47 -6.17 25.69
CA ARG A 3 28.76 -6.16 26.41
C ARG A 3 29.16 -7.54 26.92
N ILE A 4 28.15 -8.39 27.20
CA ILE A 4 28.37 -9.71 27.84
C ILE A 4 28.68 -10.76 26.76
N GLN A 5 28.18 -10.55 25.56
CA GLN A 5 28.35 -11.47 24.42
C GLN A 5 28.93 -10.69 23.23
N PRO A 6 30.27 -10.58 23.13
CA PRO A 6 30.93 -9.88 22.03
C PRO A 6 30.45 -10.40 20.65
N GLY A 7 30.26 -9.49 19.71
CA GLY A 7 29.77 -9.82 18.37
C GLY A 7 28.24 -10.09 18.25
N HIS A 8 27.53 -10.01 19.40
CA HIS A 8 26.07 -10.15 19.41
C HIS A 8 25.37 -8.80 19.61
N PHE A 9 24.17 -8.67 19.03
CA PHE A 9 23.39 -7.44 19.04
C PHE A 9 21.95 -7.71 19.47
N TYR A 10 21.35 -6.76 20.17
CA TYR A 10 19.91 -6.70 20.37
C TYR A 10 19.29 -5.97 19.18
N ALA A 11 18.13 -6.43 18.70
CA ALA A 11 17.36 -5.74 17.67
C ALA A 11 16.38 -4.74 18.29
N LEU A 12 16.24 -3.57 17.68
CA LEU A 12 15.10 -2.70 17.95
C LEU A 12 13.85 -3.30 17.32
N PRO A 13 12.68 -3.30 17.99
CA PRO A 13 11.48 -3.95 17.46
C PRO A 13 10.93 -3.19 16.26
N GLN A 14 10.72 -3.90 15.16
CA GLN A 14 9.99 -3.38 13.99
C GLN A 14 8.48 -3.40 14.21
N SER A 15 8.00 -4.39 14.97
CA SER A 15 6.64 -4.57 15.47
C SER A 15 6.63 -5.72 16.49
N PRO A 16 5.60 -5.86 17.36
CA PRO A 16 5.48 -6.98 18.29
C PRO A 16 4.92 -8.26 17.65
N GLN A 17 4.99 -8.43 16.32
CA GLN A 17 4.30 -9.48 15.57
C GLN A 17 4.54 -10.90 16.09
N GLN A 18 5.79 -11.29 16.30
CA GLN A 18 6.09 -12.65 16.76
C GLN A 18 5.63 -12.86 18.21
N PHE A 19 5.83 -11.86 19.07
CA PHE A 19 5.45 -11.95 20.48
C PHE A 19 3.93 -12.06 20.67
N LYS A 20 3.14 -11.26 19.93
CA LYS A 20 1.69 -11.32 20.07
C LYS A 20 1.12 -12.66 19.56
N GLN A 21 1.68 -13.26 18.50
CA GLN A 21 1.30 -14.61 18.07
C GLN A 21 1.68 -15.66 19.13
N MET A 22 2.85 -15.57 19.73
CA MET A 22 3.26 -16.47 20.83
C MET A 22 2.32 -16.35 22.04
N LEU A 23 1.82 -15.15 22.35
CA LEU A 23 0.82 -14.95 23.40
C LEU A 23 -0.48 -15.66 23.08
N MET A 24 -0.94 -15.65 21.80
CA MET A 24 -2.12 -16.41 21.38
C MET A 24 -1.92 -17.92 21.59
N VAL A 25 -0.76 -18.46 21.20
CA VAL A 25 -0.39 -19.85 21.45
C VAL A 25 -0.36 -20.18 22.94
N SER A 26 0.04 -19.23 23.78
CA SER A 26 0.09 -19.37 25.24
C SER A 26 -1.28 -19.28 25.93
N GLY A 27 -2.37 -19.09 25.17
CA GLY A 27 -3.73 -19.02 25.70
C GLY A 27 -4.21 -17.60 26.06
N VAL A 28 -3.49 -16.55 25.67
CA VAL A 28 -3.99 -15.18 25.77
C VAL A 28 -4.99 -14.97 24.63
N GLU A 29 -6.26 -14.75 24.98
CA GLU A 29 -7.32 -14.63 23.95
C GLU A 29 -7.39 -13.24 23.30
N ARG A 30 -7.00 -12.21 24.05
CA ARG A 30 -7.09 -10.82 23.59
C ARG A 30 -5.85 -10.05 24.01
N TYR A 31 -5.17 -9.50 23.04
CA TYR A 31 -3.97 -8.68 23.24
C TYR A 31 -4.14 -7.34 22.57
N TYR A 32 -3.68 -6.28 23.25
CA TYR A 32 -3.35 -5.03 22.61
C TYR A 32 -2.14 -4.38 23.28
N GLN A 33 -1.40 -3.61 22.52
CA GLN A 33 -0.25 -2.85 23.00
C GLN A 33 -0.12 -1.54 22.23
N ILE A 34 0.23 -0.46 22.92
CA ILE A 34 0.77 0.75 22.29
C ILE A 34 2.28 0.56 22.22
N ALA A 35 2.75 0.15 21.04
CA ALA A 35 4.12 -0.30 20.83
C ALA A 35 4.95 0.78 20.13
N ARG A 36 6.18 1.01 20.66
CA ARG A 36 7.18 1.80 19.96
C ARG A 36 7.86 0.91 18.92
N CYS A 37 7.84 1.36 17.66
CA CYS A 37 8.38 0.61 16.51
C CYS A 37 9.49 1.40 15.84
N TYR A 38 10.47 0.66 15.29
CA TYR A 38 11.65 1.23 14.65
C TYR A 38 11.83 0.55 13.26
N ARG A 39 11.90 1.35 12.19
CA ARG A 39 12.14 0.85 10.86
C ARG A 39 13.09 1.77 10.11
N ASP A 40 14.05 1.18 9.44
CA ASP A 40 14.94 1.88 8.51
C ASP A 40 14.27 1.98 7.16
N GLU A 41 13.50 3.03 6.97
CA GLU A 41 12.72 3.30 5.75
C GLU A 41 12.93 4.75 5.31
N ASP A 42 12.66 5.01 4.04
CA ASP A 42 12.68 6.38 3.49
C ASP A 42 11.75 7.31 4.28
N LEU A 43 12.29 8.42 4.73
CA LEU A 43 11.54 9.41 5.50
C LEU A 43 10.65 10.25 4.57
N ARG A 44 9.33 10.13 4.75
CA ARG A 44 8.30 10.86 4.00
C ARG A 44 7.45 11.71 4.94
N ALA A 45 6.47 12.41 4.40
CA ALA A 45 5.54 13.20 5.20
C ALA A 45 4.73 12.34 6.19
N ASP A 46 4.48 11.08 5.84
CA ASP A 46 3.70 10.09 6.59
C ASP A 46 4.54 8.93 7.18
N ARG A 47 5.89 9.06 7.17
CA ARG A 47 6.83 8.04 7.68
C ARG A 47 7.97 8.63 8.49
N GLN A 48 8.26 7.98 9.63
CA GLN A 48 9.41 8.27 10.50
C GLN A 48 10.09 6.94 10.88
N MET A 49 11.40 6.99 11.18
CA MET A 49 12.17 5.80 11.59
C MET A 49 11.68 5.21 12.91
N GLU A 50 11.22 6.05 13.82
CA GLU A 50 10.55 5.64 15.05
C GLU A 50 9.14 6.19 15.10
N PHE A 51 8.19 5.33 15.40
CA PHE A 51 6.76 5.65 15.41
C PHE A 51 6.03 4.76 16.41
N THR A 52 4.77 5.06 16.65
CA THR A 52 3.94 4.32 17.59
C THR A 52 2.83 3.57 16.86
N GLN A 53 2.62 2.30 17.22
CA GLN A 53 1.51 1.50 16.75
C GLN A 53 0.55 1.16 17.90
N LEU A 54 -0.75 1.18 17.60
CA LEU A 54 -1.73 0.40 18.35
C LEU A 54 -1.79 -0.98 17.70
N ASP A 55 -1.30 -1.98 18.40
CA ASP A 55 -1.21 -3.35 17.91
C ASP A 55 -2.22 -4.23 18.63
N ILE A 56 -3.02 -4.99 17.89
CA ILE A 56 -4.11 -5.83 18.39
C ILE A 56 -3.95 -7.25 17.83
N GLU A 57 -4.16 -8.28 18.66
CA GLU A 57 -4.24 -9.67 18.23
C GLU A 57 -5.30 -10.40 19.06
N LEU A 58 -6.10 -11.25 18.40
CA LEU A 58 -7.22 -11.97 19.02
C LEU A 58 -7.21 -13.43 18.58
N SER A 59 -7.52 -14.33 19.51
CA SER A 59 -7.73 -15.76 19.26
C SER A 59 -9.19 -16.07 18.95
N PHE A 60 -9.42 -17.15 18.18
CA PHE A 60 -10.74 -17.69 17.85
C PHE A 60 -11.64 -16.72 17.08
N ILE A 61 -11.05 -15.94 16.17
CA ILE A 61 -11.73 -14.96 15.34
C ILE A 61 -11.59 -15.28 13.86
N ASP A 62 -12.52 -14.72 13.09
CA ASP A 62 -12.40 -14.54 11.64
C ASP A 62 -12.23 -13.06 11.26
N ARG A 63 -12.26 -12.75 9.96
CA ARG A 63 -12.11 -11.37 9.47
C ARG A 63 -13.25 -10.46 9.90
N GLU A 64 -14.50 -10.97 9.96
CA GLU A 64 -15.67 -10.17 10.31
C GLU A 64 -15.66 -9.76 11.78
N ASP A 65 -15.16 -10.62 12.68
CA ASP A 65 -14.96 -10.26 14.08
C ASP A 65 -13.96 -9.09 14.23
N MET A 66 -12.87 -9.13 13.46
CA MET A 66 -11.88 -8.04 13.45
C MET A 66 -12.48 -6.75 12.89
N TYR A 67 -13.23 -6.84 11.80
CA TYR A 67 -13.90 -5.66 11.21
C TYR A 67 -14.88 -5.04 12.20
N ALA A 68 -15.71 -5.84 12.85
CA ALA A 68 -16.68 -5.35 13.84
C ALA A 68 -16.00 -4.63 15.02
N LEU A 69 -14.91 -5.19 15.54
CA LEU A 69 -14.12 -4.56 16.60
C LEU A 69 -13.56 -3.21 16.17
N VAL A 70 -12.92 -3.18 15.02
CA VAL A 70 -12.23 -1.98 14.51
C VAL A 70 -13.21 -0.90 14.08
N GLU A 71 -14.30 -1.26 13.43
CA GLU A 71 -15.38 -0.31 13.08
C GLU A 71 -15.98 0.33 14.33
N GLY A 72 -16.20 -0.47 15.38
CA GLY A 72 -16.63 0.01 16.68
C GLY A 72 -15.63 0.99 17.33
N LEU A 73 -14.33 0.67 17.24
CA LEU A 73 -13.25 1.52 17.72
C LEU A 73 -13.22 2.87 16.95
N MET A 74 -13.24 2.84 15.61
CA MET A 74 -13.21 4.05 14.78
C MET A 74 -14.44 4.94 15.04
N LYS A 75 -15.63 4.36 15.12
CA LYS A 75 -16.85 5.10 15.48
C LYS A 75 -16.69 5.83 16.81
N ARG A 76 -16.19 5.17 17.82
CA ARG A 76 -15.97 5.77 19.13
C ARG A 76 -14.90 6.87 19.10
N VAL A 77 -13.77 6.64 18.42
CA VAL A 77 -12.69 7.63 18.29
C VAL A 77 -13.22 8.90 17.60
N TRP A 78 -13.90 8.79 16.46
CA TRP A 78 -14.43 9.95 15.73
C TRP A 78 -15.49 10.70 16.54
N LYS A 79 -16.36 9.96 17.23
CA LYS A 79 -17.40 10.57 18.07
C LYS A 79 -16.82 11.33 19.25
N GLU A 80 -15.87 10.73 19.98
CA GLU A 80 -15.30 11.32 21.20
C GLU A 80 -14.30 12.45 20.92
N THR A 81 -13.58 12.40 19.76
CA THR A 81 -12.56 13.41 19.44
C THR A 81 -13.07 14.54 18.56
N LEU A 82 -13.91 14.24 17.57
CA LEU A 82 -14.39 15.21 16.58
C LEU A 82 -15.87 15.53 16.71
N GLY A 83 -16.62 14.77 17.52
CA GLY A 83 -18.08 14.89 17.62
C GLY A 83 -18.83 14.33 16.40
N ILE A 84 -18.14 13.63 15.49
CA ILE A 84 -18.69 13.15 14.22
C ILE A 84 -19.12 11.68 14.37
N ASP A 85 -20.35 11.40 13.91
CA ASP A 85 -20.86 10.04 13.81
C ASP A 85 -20.52 9.45 12.44
N ILE A 86 -19.72 8.39 12.40
CA ILE A 86 -19.42 7.63 11.18
C ILE A 86 -20.28 6.37 11.12
N SER A 87 -20.75 6.06 9.90
CA SER A 87 -21.62 4.89 9.67
C SER A 87 -20.78 3.61 9.49
N ALA A 88 -21.29 2.50 10.03
CA ALA A 88 -20.77 1.15 9.77
C ALA A 88 -21.94 0.27 9.29
N PRO A 89 -21.68 -0.86 8.61
CA PRO A 89 -20.34 -1.40 8.26
C PRO A 89 -19.64 -0.58 7.18
N PHE A 90 -18.29 -0.57 7.23
CA PHE A 90 -17.49 0.05 6.18
C PHE A 90 -17.52 -0.80 4.90
N GLN A 91 -17.36 -0.17 3.74
CA GLN A 91 -17.30 -0.87 2.46
C GLN A 91 -16.13 -1.89 2.46
N ARG A 92 -16.35 -3.08 1.93
CA ARG A 92 -15.30 -4.05 1.60
C ARG A 92 -15.01 -3.96 0.09
N MET A 93 -13.77 -3.67 -0.24
CA MET A 93 -13.31 -3.54 -1.63
C MET A 93 -12.18 -4.56 -1.86
N PRO A 94 -12.34 -5.52 -2.75
CA PRO A 94 -11.23 -6.41 -3.11
C PRO A 94 -10.03 -5.60 -3.64
N TYR A 95 -8.80 -6.04 -3.34
CA TYR A 95 -7.56 -5.43 -3.84
C TYR A 95 -7.59 -5.24 -5.37
N GLN A 96 -8.06 -6.25 -6.10
CA GLN A 96 -8.18 -6.17 -7.55
C GLN A 96 -9.08 -5.00 -7.99
N GLU A 97 -10.21 -4.79 -7.31
CA GLU A 97 -11.13 -3.69 -7.61
C GLU A 97 -10.50 -2.33 -7.27
N ALA A 98 -9.79 -2.23 -6.15
CA ALA A 98 -9.08 -1.00 -5.76
C ALA A 98 -8.03 -0.62 -6.81
N MET A 99 -7.25 -1.58 -7.27
CA MET A 99 -6.26 -1.38 -8.32
C MET A 99 -6.92 -1.07 -9.67
N ASP A 100 -7.96 -1.79 -10.05
CA ASP A 100 -8.63 -1.59 -11.34
C ASP A 100 -9.29 -0.24 -11.47
N LYS A 101 -9.98 0.23 -10.42
CA LYS A 101 -10.76 1.48 -10.44
C LYS A 101 -9.97 2.71 -10.02
N TYR A 102 -8.97 2.55 -9.13
CA TYR A 102 -8.28 3.69 -8.52
C TYR A 102 -6.77 3.67 -8.74
N GLY A 103 -6.22 2.55 -9.20
CA GLY A 103 -4.80 2.37 -9.49
C GLY A 103 -3.90 2.35 -8.25
N VAL A 104 -4.48 2.15 -7.06
CA VAL A 104 -3.79 2.07 -5.77
C VAL A 104 -4.55 1.17 -4.79
N ASP A 105 -3.83 0.57 -3.86
CA ASP A 105 -4.34 -0.28 -2.78
C ASP A 105 -4.99 0.49 -1.61
N LYS A 106 -4.91 1.81 -1.62
CA LYS A 106 -5.49 2.73 -0.62
C LYS A 106 -6.21 3.88 -1.31
N PRO A 107 -7.37 3.61 -1.93
CA PRO A 107 -8.05 4.61 -2.76
C PRO A 107 -8.67 5.73 -1.94
N ASP A 108 -8.59 6.96 -2.47
CA ASP A 108 -9.47 8.04 -2.06
C ASP A 108 -10.74 7.99 -2.91
N THR A 109 -11.84 7.65 -2.28
CA THR A 109 -13.16 7.50 -2.93
C THR A 109 -14.04 8.74 -2.84
N ARG A 110 -13.53 9.86 -2.28
CA ARG A 110 -14.30 11.11 -2.11
C ARG A 110 -14.55 11.87 -3.40
N PHE A 111 -13.81 11.55 -4.43
CA PHE A 111 -13.96 12.09 -5.78
C PHE A 111 -13.94 10.94 -6.78
N GLY A 112 -14.74 10.98 -7.80
CA GLY A 112 -14.80 9.95 -8.84
C GLY A 112 -13.46 9.77 -9.58
N LEU A 113 -13.43 9.97 -10.90
CA LEU A 113 -12.27 9.75 -11.76
C LEU A 113 -11.86 8.26 -11.76
N GLU A 114 -12.85 7.36 -11.78
CA GLU A 114 -12.58 5.91 -11.82
C GLU A 114 -11.91 5.53 -13.14
N ILE A 115 -10.95 4.61 -13.05
CA ILE A 115 -10.23 4.03 -14.16
C ILE A 115 -11.05 2.87 -14.72
N GLU A 116 -11.10 2.75 -16.05
CA GLU A 116 -11.76 1.64 -16.75
C GLU A 116 -10.80 0.94 -17.70
N ASP A 117 -11.05 -0.35 -17.93
CA ASP A 117 -10.28 -1.18 -18.86
C ASP A 117 -10.91 -1.12 -20.26
N PHE A 118 -10.15 -0.72 -21.26
CA PHE A 118 -10.51 -0.63 -22.66
C PHE A 118 -9.73 -1.61 -23.54
N SER A 119 -9.13 -2.63 -22.95
CA SER A 119 -8.33 -3.61 -23.69
C SER A 119 -9.14 -4.34 -24.75
N ASP A 120 -10.42 -4.63 -24.47
CA ASP A 120 -11.37 -5.21 -25.41
C ASP A 120 -11.60 -4.32 -26.62
N VAL A 121 -11.77 -3.02 -26.39
CA VAL A 121 -12.02 -2.01 -27.43
C VAL A 121 -10.80 -1.84 -28.33
N PHE A 122 -9.60 -1.80 -27.76
CA PHE A 122 -8.37 -1.49 -28.47
C PHE A 122 -7.56 -2.71 -28.96
N ALA A 123 -8.03 -3.93 -28.74
CA ALA A 123 -7.33 -5.16 -29.17
C ALA A 123 -7.04 -5.21 -30.67
N ALA A 124 -7.95 -4.70 -31.48
CA ALA A 124 -7.85 -4.64 -32.94
C ALA A 124 -7.53 -3.25 -33.49
N SER A 125 -7.26 -2.27 -32.63
CA SER A 125 -7.06 -0.86 -33.01
C SER A 125 -5.94 -0.67 -34.04
N SER A 126 -6.13 0.31 -34.91
CA SER A 126 -5.08 0.75 -35.83
C SER A 126 -3.96 1.52 -35.10
N PHE A 127 -4.19 2.00 -33.89
CA PHE A 127 -3.16 2.58 -33.03
C PHE A 127 -2.28 1.49 -32.43
N LYS A 128 -1.15 1.25 -33.08
CA LYS A 128 -0.26 0.11 -32.80
C LYS A 128 0.29 0.04 -31.39
N VAL A 129 0.37 1.17 -30.68
CA VAL A 129 0.80 1.20 -29.27
C VAL A 129 -0.22 0.42 -28.42
N PHE A 130 -1.52 0.68 -28.60
CA PHE A 130 -2.57 0.03 -27.81
C PHE A 130 -2.76 -1.43 -28.22
N SER A 131 -3.03 -1.67 -29.52
CA SER A 131 -3.23 -3.06 -29.99
C SER A 131 -1.99 -3.93 -29.82
N GLY A 132 -0.79 -3.35 -29.87
CA GLY A 132 0.46 -4.08 -29.64
C GLY A 132 0.67 -4.45 -28.16
N THR A 133 0.24 -3.60 -27.24
CA THR A 133 0.26 -3.89 -25.79
C THR A 133 -0.70 -5.04 -25.45
N VAL A 134 -1.94 -4.95 -25.90
CA VAL A 134 -2.95 -6.00 -25.66
C VAL A 134 -2.50 -7.35 -26.25
N LYS A 135 -1.93 -7.37 -27.46
CA LYS A 135 -1.41 -8.60 -28.08
C LYS A 135 -0.26 -9.25 -27.28
N LYS A 136 0.44 -8.49 -26.47
CA LYS A 136 1.52 -9.00 -25.59
C LYS A 136 1.02 -9.40 -24.20
N GLY A 137 -0.30 -9.38 -23.96
CA GLY A 137 -0.91 -9.69 -22.67
C GLY A 137 -0.98 -8.50 -21.70
N GLY A 138 -0.65 -7.28 -22.14
CA GLY A 138 -0.85 -6.08 -21.35
C GLY A 138 -2.27 -5.52 -21.50
N VAL A 139 -2.54 -4.38 -20.87
CA VAL A 139 -3.86 -3.73 -20.80
C VAL A 139 -3.81 -2.31 -21.38
N VAL A 140 -4.96 -1.82 -21.79
CA VAL A 140 -5.21 -0.42 -22.12
C VAL A 140 -6.28 0.10 -21.18
N LYS A 141 -5.90 0.93 -20.25
CA LYS A 141 -6.81 1.55 -19.29
C LYS A 141 -6.95 3.04 -19.54
N ALA A 142 -8.07 3.61 -19.14
CA ALA A 142 -8.34 5.04 -19.26
C ALA A 142 -9.21 5.56 -18.12
N PHE A 143 -9.12 6.86 -17.83
CA PHE A 143 -10.11 7.58 -17.03
C PHE A 143 -10.35 8.97 -17.59
N LYS A 144 -11.51 9.55 -17.29
CA LYS A 144 -11.78 10.95 -17.61
C LYS A 144 -11.57 11.87 -16.43
N ALA A 145 -10.97 13.04 -16.68
CA ALA A 145 -11.01 14.16 -15.77
C ALA A 145 -12.00 15.20 -16.31
N PRO A 146 -13.17 15.37 -15.64
CA PRO A 146 -14.23 16.23 -16.16
C PRO A 146 -13.81 17.70 -16.12
N THR A 147 -14.21 18.46 -17.12
CA THR A 147 -13.98 19.90 -17.23
C THR A 147 -12.51 20.36 -17.19
N LEU A 148 -11.54 19.44 -17.38
CA LEU A 148 -10.10 19.70 -17.28
C LEU A 148 -9.43 19.81 -18.67
N ALA A 149 -10.18 19.91 -19.79
CA ALA A 149 -9.58 20.07 -21.12
C ALA A 149 -8.75 21.35 -21.25
N ASP A 150 -9.05 22.38 -20.42
CA ASP A 150 -8.32 23.65 -20.33
C ASP A 150 -6.95 23.55 -19.60
N VAL A 151 -6.48 22.33 -19.32
CA VAL A 151 -5.14 22.10 -18.75
C VAL A 151 -4.06 22.74 -19.62
N THR A 152 -3.20 23.53 -18.99
CA THR A 152 -2.12 24.26 -19.66
C THR A 152 -1.00 23.30 -20.13
N GLN A 153 -0.14 23.77 -21.05
CA GLN A 153 1.02 22.99 -21.49
C GLN A 153 1.99 22.66 -20.34
N GLY A 154 2.17 23.59 -19.39
CA GLY A 154 3.02 23.36 -18.21
C GLY A 154 2.46 22.28 -17.29
N GLU A 155 1.16 22.34 -16.99
CA GLU A 155 0.48 21.31 -16.18
C GLU A 155 0.49 19.94 -16.89
N MET A 156 0.26 19.92 -18.22
CA MET A 156 0.33 18.70 -18.99
C MET A 156 1.74 18.09 -18.95
N LYS A 157 2.78 18.91 -19.06
CA LYS A 157 4.16 18.45 -18.92
C LYS A 157 4.43 17.84 -17.55
N ASN A 158 3.93 18.46 -16.47
CA ASN A 158 4.05 17.91 -15.12
C ASN A 158 3.34 16.55 -14.98
N LEU A 159 2.12 16.41 -15.52
CA LEU A 159 1.41 15.12 -15.55
C LEU A 159 2.20 14.05 -16.32
N GLU A 160 2.81 14.42 -17.44
CA GLU A 160 3.65 13.51 -18.22
C GLU A 160 4.94 13.11 -17.47
N GLU A 161 5.59 14.05 -16.76
CA GLU A 161 6.77 13.77 -15.94
C GLU A 161 6.42 12.82 -14.78
N VAL A 162 5.27 13.01 -14.14
CA VAL A 162 4.75 12.08 -13.12
C VAL A 162 4.53 10.68 -13.73
N ALA A 163 3.90 10.58 -14.88
CA ALA A 163 3.72 9.29 -15.55
C ALA A 163 5.07 8.63 -15.92
N LYS A 164 6.03 9.41 -16.41
CA LYS A 164 7.39 8.93 -16.75
C LYS A 164 8.17 8.45 -15.52
N SER A 165 8.00 9.06 -14.36
CA SER A 165 8.63 8.60 -13.12
C SER A 165 8.14 7.21 -12.68
N LEU A 166 7.00 6.78 -13.21
CA LEU A 166 6.42 5.43 -13.02
C LEU A 166 6.67 4.50 -14.21
N GLY A 167 7.63 4.83 -15.09
CA GLY A 167 8.05 3.99 -16.20
C GLY A 167 7.25 4.18 -17.50
N ALA A 168 6.31 5.14 -17.57
CA ALA A 168 5.65 5.45 -18.82
C ALA A 168 6.61 6.06 -19.84
N LYS A 169 6.45 5.73 -21.12
CA LYS A 169 7.19 6.39 -22.22
C LYS A 169 6.62 7.76 -22.58
N GLY A 170 5.41 8.06 -22.14
CA GLY A 170 4.65 9.28 -22.34
C GLY A 170 3.25 9.09 -21.81
N LEU A 171 2.46 10.16 -21.71
CA LEU A 171 1.07 10.14 -21.25
C LEU A 171 0.14 10.46 -22.43
N ALA A 172 -0.56 9.43 -22.93
CA ALA A 172 -1.55 9.60 -23.99
C ALA A 172 -2.81 10.24 -23.42
N PHE A 173 -3.39 11.20 -24.16
CA PHE A 173 -4.61 11.88 -23.76
C PHE A 173 -5.46 12.32 -24.93
N ILE A 174 -6.74 12.62 -24.68
CA ILE A 174 -7.69 13.22 -25.64
C ILE A 174 -8.44 14.33 -24.91
N LYS A 175 -8.51 15.52 -25.49
CA LYS A 175 -9.33 16.63 -25.03
C LYS A 175 -10.63 16.71 -25.84
N ILE A 176 -11.74 17.02 -25.20
CA ILE A 176 -13.02 17.28 -25.86
C ILE A 176 -13.26 18.79 -25.83
N GLU A 177 -13.06 19.47 -26.95
CA GLU A 177 -13.14 20.93 -27.02
C GLU A 177 -13.74 21.41 -28.36
N GLY A 178 -14.78 22.22 -28.26
CA GLY A 178 -15.47 22.79 -29.46
C GLY A 178 -16.23 21.72 -30.23
N GLY A 179 -16.72 20.69 -29.58
CA GLY A 179 -17.39 19.56 -30.19
C GLY A 179 -16.47 18.56 -30.93
N GLU A 180 -15.16 18.77 -30.82
CA GLU A 180 -14.13 17.96 -31.46
C GLU A 180 -13.22 17.24 -30.44
N TRP A 181 -12.69 16.10 -30.89
CA TRP A 181 -11.68 15.35 -30.14
C TRP A 181 -10.27 15.78 -30.55
N LYS A 182 -9.55 16.43 -29.66
CA LYS A 182 -8.21 16.99 -29.94
C LYS A 182 -7.12 16.15 -29.33
N SER A 183 -6.38 15.44 -30.17
CA SER A 183 -5.17 14.69 -29.81
C SER A 183 -4.44 14.15 -31.04
N PRO A 184 -3.11 13.98 -30.98
CA PRO A 184 -2.36 13.32 -32.05
C PRO A 184 -2.80 11.87 -32.33
N ILE A 185 -3.38 11.18 -31.33
CA ILE A 185 -3.77 9.76 -31.44
C ILE A 185 -5.16 9.56 -32.02
N VAL A 186 -6.06 10.55 -31.99
CA VAL A 186 -7.46 10.45 -32.43
C VAL A 186 -7.60 10.00 -33.90
N LYS A 187 -6.65 10.39 -34.76
CA LYS A 187 -6.65 9.99 -36.19
C LYS A 187 -6.51 8.49 -36.40
N PHE A 188 -6.11 7.73 -35.41
CA PHE A 188 -5.98 6.28 -35.47
C PHE A 188 -7.20 5.55 -34.93
N PHE A 189 -8.15 6.27 -34.31
CA PHE A 189 -9.30 5.67 -33.66
C PHE A 189 -10.48 5.55 -34.67
N SER A 190 -11.09 4.37 -34.68
CA SER A 190 -12.31 4.15 -35.45
C SER A 190 -13.51 4.85 -34.77
N ASP A 191 -14.62 4.94 -35.50
CA ASP A 191 -15.85 5.54 -34.95
C ASP A 191 -16.46 4.65 -33.84
N GLU A 192 -16.30 3.33 -33.92
CA GLU A 192 -16.71 2.38 -32.87
C GLU A 192 -15.86 2.56 -31.59
N GLU A 193 -14.54 2.73 -31.72
CA GLU A 193 -13.65 3.01 -30.58
C GLU A 193 -14.01 4.33 -29.88
N LYS A 194 -14.30 5.37 -30.65
CA LYS A 194 -14.77 6.66 -30.11
C LYS A 194 -16.15 6.54 -29.46
N ALA A 195 -17.07 5.77 -30.06
CA ALA A 195 -18.39 5.53 -29.49
C ALA A 195 -18.29 4.81 -28.14
N ALA A 196 -17.46 3.77 -28.05
CA ALA A 196 -17.22 3.02 -26.82
C ALA A 196 -16.63 3.91 -25.71
N LEU A 197 -15.63 4.73 -26.04
CA LEU A 197 -15.05 5.70 -25.08
C LEU A 197 -16.10 6.71 -24.61
N LYS A 198 -16.90 7.26 -25.54
CA LYS A 198 -17.93 8.24 -25.21
C LYS A 198 -19.01 7.66 -24.31
N GLU A 199 -19.47 6.44 -24.61
CA GLU A 199 -20.51 5.76 -23.83
C GLU A 199 -20.00 5.39 -22.44
N ARG A 200 -18.90 4.63 -22.37
CA ARG A 200 -18.40 4.08 -21.08
C ARG A 200 -17.92 5.18 -20.15
N LEU A 201 -17.18 6.17 -20.63
CA LEU A 201 -16.72 7.30 -19.80
C LEU A 201 -17.74 8.44 -19.70
N SER A 202 -18.90 8.36 -20.39
CA SER A 202 -19.90 9.43 -20.44
C SER A 202 -19.27 10.78 -20.76
N LEU A 203 -18.54 10.85 -21.89
CA LEU A 203 -17.72 12.03 -22.25
C LEU A 203 -18.58 13.22 -22.65
N GLU A 204 -18.22 14.38 -22.09
CA GLU A 204 -18.86 15.65 -22.33
C GLU A 204 -17.85 16.71 -22.82
N GLU A 205 -18.38 17.86 -23.29
CA GLU A 205 -17.57 19.02 -23.67
C GLU A 205 -16.76 19.51 -22.45
N GLY A 206 -15.47 19.76 -22.67
CA GLY A 206 -14.54 20.20 -21.63
C GLY A 206 -13.84 19.06 -20.89
N ASP A 207 -14.14 17.80 -21.18
CA ASP A 207 -13.47 16.66 -20.57
C ASP A 207 -12.10 16.37 -21.19
N ILE A 208 -11.21 15.80 -20.40
CA ILE A 208 -9.97 15.19 -20.88
C ILE A 208 -9.91 13.72 -20.46
N VAL A 209 -9.48 12.87 -21.37
CA VAL A 209 -9.27 11.43 -21.11
C VAL A 209 -7.78 11.15 -21.10
N PHE A 210 -7.29 10.46 -20.10
CA PHE A 210 -5.92 9.95 -19.99
C PHE A 210 -5.89 8.44 -20.20
N PHE A 211 -4.82 7.93 -20.82
CA PHE A 211 -4.63 6.52 -21.13
C PHE A 211 -3.29 6.03 -20.61
N ALA A 212 -3.26 4.76 -20.17
CA ALA A 212 -2.06 3.99 -20.00
C ALA A 212 -2.18 2.66 -20.73
N ALA A 213 -1.10 2.27 -21.41
CA ALA A 213 -0.98 1.00 -22.14
C ALA A 213 0.32 0.32 -21.73
N SER A 214 0.25 -0.69 -20.85
CA SER A 214 1.39 -1.41 -20.29
C SER A 214 0.95 -2.76 -19.73
N ASP A 215 1.82 -3.45 -18.95
CA ASP A 215 1.35 -4.46 -18.01
C ASP A 215 0.33 -3.87 -17.03
N TRP A 216 -0.45 -4.75 -16.39
CA TRP A 216 -1.58 -4.33 -15.57
C TRP A 216 -1.17 -3.44 -14.39
N GLU A 217 -0.12 -3.85 -13.66
CA GLU A 217 0.34 -3.14 -12.46
C GLU A 217 0.85 -1.73 -12.82
N GLN A 218 1.67 -1.63 -13.86
CA GLN A 218 2.21 -0.35 -14.31
C GLN A 218 1.11 0.58 -14.85
N ALA A 219 0.15 0.05 -15.62
CA ALA A 219 -0.97 0.84 -16.13
C ALA A 219 -1.84 1.40 -14.99
N CYS A 220 -2.12 0.58 -13.96
CA CYS A 220 -2.81 1.00 -12.75
C CYS A 220 -2.03 2.10 -12.01
N ALA A 221 -0.74 1.90 -11.75
CA ALA A 221 0.09 2.86 -11.03
C ALA A 221 0.18 4.22 -11.75
N ILE A 222 0.38 4.21 -13.07
CA ILE A 222 0.43 5.44 -13.89
C ILE A 222 -0.88 6.22 -13.79
N LEU A 223 -2.02 5.56 -14.04
CA LEU A 223 -3.32 6.23 -14.02
C LEU A 223 -3.76 6.60 -12.61
N GLY A 224 -3.49 5.76 -11.62
CA GLY A 224 -3.79 6.07 -10.22
C GLY A 224 -3.08 7.34 -9.75
N ARG A 225 -1.80 7.51 -10.08
CA ARG A 225 -1.08 8.73 -9.76
C ARG A 225 -1.56 9.93 -10.58
N THR A 226 -1.77 9.75 -11.89
CA THR A 226 -2.31 10.81 -12.77
C THR A 226 -3.69 11.28 -12.29
N ARG A 227 -4.54 10.36 -11.83
CA ARG A 227 -5.85 10.64 -11.24
C ARG A 227 -5.75 11.59 -10.03
N LEU A 228 -4.82 11.33 -9.11
CA LEU A 228 -4.60 12.18 -7.93
C LEU A 228 -4.13 13.59 -8.32
N GLU A 229 -3.22 13.71 -9.27
CA GLU A 229 -2.78 15.01 -9.79
C GLU A 229 -3.93 15.78 -10.47
N CYS A 230 -4.77 15.09 -11.25
CA CYS A 230 -5.96 15.71 -11.83
C CYS A 230 -6.94 16.20 -10.77
N ALA A 231 -7.16 15.43 -9.69
CA ALA A 231 -8.00 15.84 -8.57
C ALA A 231 -7.47 17.11 -7.91
N GLU A 232 -6.16 17.22 -7.70
CA GLU A 232 -5.54 18.43 -7.16
C GLU A 232 -5.67 19.65 -8.11
N LEU A 233 -5.54 19.44 -9.42
CA LEU A 233 -5.78 20.50 -10.41
C LEU A 233 -7.25 20.97 -10.39
N LEU A 234 -8.19 20.05 -10.30
CA LEU A 234 -9.62 20.36 -10.19
C LEU A 234 -9.94 21.14 -8.91
N LYS A 235 -9.35 20.75 -7.77
CA LYS A 235 -9.47 21.48 -6.49
C LYS A 235 -8.93 22.91 -6.62
N LYS A 236 -7.71 23.09 -7.13
CA LYS A 236 -7.08 24.40 -7.33
C LYS A 236 -7.92 25.34 -8.21
N ARG A 237 -8.70 24.78 -9.12
CA ARG A 237 -9.60 25.52 -10.03
C ARG A 237 -11.01 25.71 -9.49
N GLY A 238 -11.29 25.21 -8.27
CA GLY A 238 -12.63 25.25 -7.68
C GLY A 238 -13.66 24.37 -8.40
N LYS A 239 -13.20 23.44 -9.25
CA LYS A 239 -14.04 22.49 -9.99
C LYS A 239 -14.31 21.18 -9.21
N LEU A 240 -13.58 20.94 -8.14
CA LEU A 240 -13.77 19.84 -7.20
C LEU A 240 -13.75 20.38 -5.77
N THR A 241 -14.81 20.16 -5.04
CA THR A 241 -14.89 20.47 -3.60
C THR A 241 -15.09 19.18 -2.82
N ILE A 242 -14.21 18.91 -1.86
CA ILE A 242 -14.34 17.79 -0.93
C ILE A 242 -14.60 18.38 0.45
N PRO A 243 -15.74 18.07 1.09
CA PRO A 243 -16.01 18.53 2.46
C PRO A 243 -14.93 18.07 3.43
N ALA A 244 -14.50 18.96 4.33
CA ALA A 244 -13.45 18.66 5.30
C ALA A 244 -13.86 17.58 6.33
N ASP A 245 -15.16 17.41 6.54
CA ASP A 245 -15.77 16.42 7.43
C ASP A 245 -16.22 15.13 6.70
N GLN A 246 -15.81 14.94 5.46
CA GLN A 246 -16.08 13.72 4.70
C GLN A 246 -15.02 12.66 4.99
N PHE A 247 -15.41 11.63 5.71
CA PHE A 247 -14.56 10.48 6.08
C PHE A 247 -15.09 9.21 5.42
N ASN A 248 -14.48 8.82 4.30
CA ASN A 248 -14.83 7.60 3.56
C ASN A 248 -13.92 6.47 4.04
N PHE A 249 -14.38 5.71 5.04
CA PHE A 249 -13.72 4.49 5.48
C PHE A 249 -14.04 3.33 4.54
N LEU A 250 -13.04 2.52 4.24
CA LEU A 250 -13.22 1.26 3.54
C LEU A 250 -12.15 0.25 3.95
N TRP A 251 -12.49 -1.02 3.85
CA TRP A 251 -11.56 -2.12 3.93
C TRP A 251 -11.10 -2.51 2.52
N VAL A 252 -9.81 -2.54 2.31
CA VAL A 252 -9.24 -3.24 1.14
C VAL A 252 -8.88 -4.64 1.59
N VAL A 253 -9.35 -5.65 0.84
CA VAL A 253 -9.30 -7.06 1.23
C VAL A 253 -8.80 -7.94 0.08
N ASP A 254 -8.51 -9.21 0.38
CA ASP A 254 -8.14 -10.21 -0.62
C ASP A 254 -6.92 -9.82 -1.47
N PHE A 255 -5.90 -9.27 -0.80
CA PHE A 255 -4.60 -8.99 -1.41
C PHE A 255 -3.95 -10.26 -1.95
N PRO A 256 -3.08 -10.19 -2.95
CA PRO A 256 -2.23 -11.32 -3.30
C PRO A 256 -1.40 -11.73 -2.08
N LEU A 257 -1.30 -13.04 -1.82
CA LEU A 257 -0.47 -13.57 -0.73
C LEU A 257 1.01 -13.36 -1.02
N MET A 258 1.38 -13.57 -2.29
CA MET A 258 2.76 -13.51 -2.78
C MET A 258 2.88 -12.58 -3.98
N VAL A 259 4.03 -11.91 -4.09
CA VAL A 259 4.43 -11.13 -5.25
C VAL A 259 5.71 -11.74 -5.81
N TYR A 260 5.84 -11.80 -7.13
CA TYR A 260 7.06 -12.27 -7.77
C TYR A 260 7.99 -11.10 -8.06
N GLU A 261 9.18 -11.12 -7.48
CA GLU A 261 10.24 -10.14 -7.74
C GLU A 261 11.06 -10.59 -8.96
N GLU A 262 10.81 -9.97 -10.12
CA GLU A 262 11.53 -10.29 -11.37
C GLU A 262 13.05 -10.08 -11.22
N GLU A 263 13.46 -9.03 -10.50
CA GLU A 263 14.87 -8.70 -10.28
C GLU A 263 15.64 -9.81 -9.54
N HIS A 264 14.97 -10.46 -8.58
CA HIS A 264 15.57 -11.52 -7.77
C HIS A 264 15.12 -12.93 -8.17
N GLY A 265 14.18 -13.04 -9.12
CA GLY A 265 13.67 -14.32 -9.63
C GLY A 265 13.00 -15.19 -8.55
N ARG A 266 12.33 -14.59 -7.57
CA ARG A 266 11.73 -15.30 -6.44
C ARG A 266 10.40 -14.70 -6.01
N TYR A 267 9.61 -15.48 -5.29
CA TYR A 267 8.45 -14.99 -4.58
C TYR A 267 8.83 -14.33 -3.26
N VAL A 268 8.12 -13.25 -2.93
CA VAL A 268 8.15 -12.59 -1.61
C VAL A 268 6.73 -12.49 -1.07
N ALA A 269 6.58 -12.46 0.25
CA ALA A 269 5.28 -12.21 0.84
C ALA A 269 4.84 -10.78 0.56
N SER A 270 3.61 -10.58 0.12
CA SER A 270 3.06 -9.25 -0.19
C SER A 270 3.11 -8.31 1.02
N HIS A 271 2.82 -8.82 2.21
CA HIS A 271 2.87 -8.06 3.47
C HIS A 271 3.83 -8.72 4.47
N HIS A 272 3.45 -9.90 4.98
CA HIS A 272 4.33 -10.70 5.83
C HIS A 272 4.01 -12.19 5.70
N PRO A 273 4.98 -13.09 5.98
CA PRO A 273 4.85 -14.52 5.67
C PRO A 273 3.95 -15.29 6.64
N PHE A 274 3.40 -14.64 7.67
CA PHE A 274 2.47 -15.25 8.63
C PHE A 274 1.00 -15.11 8.22
N THR A 275 0.70 -14.43 7.12
CA THR A 275 -0.65 -14.26 6.60
C THR A 275 -1.20 -15.59 6.09
N SER A 276 -2.39 -15.97 6.57
CA SER A 276 -3.08 -17.16 6.08
C SER A 276 -3.57 -16.97 4.65
N PRO A 277 -3.36 -17.93 3.75
CA PRO A 277 -4.05 -17.93 2.47
C PRO A 277 -5.57 -18.06 2.65
N VAL A 278 -6.33 -17.59 1.69
CA VAL A 278 -7.74 -17.90 1.56
C VAL A 278 -7.85 -19.41 1.34
N THR A 279 -8.75 -20.08 2.07
CA THR A 279 -8.82 -21.56 2.14
C THR A 279 -8.97 -22.20 0.76
N GLU A 280 -9.78 -21.61 -0.11
CA GLU A 280 -10.05 -22.11 -1.46
C GLU A 280 -8.83 -22.01 -2.39
N ASP A 281 -7.90 -21.11 -2.06
CA ASP A 281 -6.72 -20.83 -2.88
C ASP A 281 -5.48 -21.66 -2.46
N ILE A 282 -5.49 -22.35 -1.32
CA ILE A 282 -4.37 -23.17 -0.81
C ILE A 282 -3.86 -24.15 -1.85
N GLN A 283 -4.76 -24.73 -2.65
CA GLN A 283 -4.44 -25.66 -3.72
C GLN A 283 -3.51 -25.09 -4.82
N TYR A 284 -3.38 -23.75 -4.92
CA TYR A 284 -2.54 -23.08 -5.91
C TYR A 284 -1.15 -22.74 -5.39
N LEU A 285 -0.86 -22.94 -4.11
CA LEU A 285 0.44 -22.58 -3.52
C LEU A 285 1.64 -23.21 -4.26
N ASP A 286 1.47 -24.45 -4.76
CA ASP A 286 2.52 -25.18 -5.47
C ASP A 286 2.57 -24.86 -6.97
N SER A 287 1.41 -24.60 -7.57
CA SER A 287 1.28 -24.51 -9.03
C SER A 287 1.29 -23.07 -9.55
N ASP A 288 0.69 -22.14 -8.82
CA ASP A 288 0.56 -20.74 -9.20
C ASP A 288 0.43 -19.84 -7.96
N PRO A 289 1.52 -19.59 -7.21
CA PRO A 289 1.48 -18.76 -6.01
C PRO A 289 0.96 -17.34 -6.23
N LYS A 290 1.08 -16.78 -7.44
CA LYS A 290 0.56 -15.44 -7.81
C LYS A 290 -0.97 -15.37 -7.70
N ARG A 291 -1.65 -16.48 -7.87
CA ARG A 291 -3.11 -16.58 -7.82
C ARG A 291 -3.66 -16.64 -6.40
N VAL A 292 -2.81 -16.96 -5.43
CA VAL A 292 -3.25 -17.17 -4.04
C VAL A 292 -3.54 -15.84 -3.37
N ARG A 293 -4.78 -15.65 -2.92
CA ARG A 293 -5.17 -14.51 -2.10
C ARG A 293 -4.83 -14.75 -0.64
N GLY A 294 -4.36 -13.72 0.04
CA GLY A 294 -4.16 -13.71 1.50
C GLY A 294 -5.42 -13.25 2.23
N GLN A 295 -5.63 -13.77 3.44
CA GLN A 295 -6.63 -13.25 4.36
C GLN A 295 -6.14 -11.93 5.01
N HIS A 296 -5.58 -11.07 4.19
CA HIS A 296 -5.09 -9.75 4.53
C HIS A 296 -6.20 -8.71 4.37
N TYR A 297 -6.14 -7.65 5.18
CA TYR A 297 -7.06 -6.53 5.16
C TYR A 297 -6.38 -5.25 5.65
N ASP A 298 -6.61 -4.16 4.93
CA ASP A 298 -6.20 -2.81 5.31
C ASP A 298 -7.41 -1.91 5.53
N LEU A 299 -7.41 -1.18 6.65
CA LEU A 299 -8.37 -0.09 6.84
C LEU A 299 -7.83 1.17 6.19
N VAL A 300 -8.55 1.65 5.21
CA VAL A 300 -8.23 2.86 4.44
C VAL A 300 -9.21 3.97 4.77
N LEU A 301 -8.70 5.17 4.91
CA LEU A 301 -9.47 6.40 5.06
C LEU A 301 -8.97 7.47 4.11
N ASN A 302 -9.80 7.90 3.16
CA ASN A 302 -9.51 9.06 2.31
C ASN A 302 -8.15 8.97 1.59
N GLY A 303 -7.78 7.81 1.11
CA GLY A 303 -6.50 7.58 0.40
C GLY A 303 -5.31 7.29 1.33
N VAL A 304 -5.55 7.11 2.62
CA VAL A 304 -4.53 6.81 3.63
C VAL A 304 -4.84 5.48 4.30
N GLU A 305 -3.88 4.56 4.31
CA GLU A 305 -3.92 3.34 5.10
C GLU A 305 -3.73 3.70 6.58
N LEU A 306 -4.75 3.47 7.40
CA LEU A 306 -4.69 3.68 8.85
C LEU A 306 -4.01 2.53 9.57
N GLY A 307 -4.22 1.31 9.10
CA GLY A 307 -3.63 0.11 9.65
C GLY A 307 -3.96 -1.10 8.81
N GLY A 308 -3.07 -2.09 8.89
CA GLY A 308 -3.19 -3.33 8.16
C GLY A 308 -3.08 -4.55 9.09
N GLY A 309 -3.70 -5.64 8.66
CA GLY A 309 -3.72 -6.87 9.41
C GLY A 309 -4.09 -8.10 8.59
N SER A 310 -4.11 -9.25 9.25
CA SER A 310 -4.54 -10.49 8.61
C SER A 310 -5.01 -11.53 9.61
N ILE A 311 -5.72 -12.54 9.14
CA ILE A 311 -5.78 -13.83 9.82
C ILE A 311 -4.44 -14.53 9.61
N ARG A 312 -3.92 -15.18 10.67
CA ARG A 312 -2.58 -15.77 10.68
C ARG A 312 -2.62 -17.24 10.34
N ILE A 313 -1.54 -17.74 9.77
CA ILE A 313 -1.30 -19.19 9.73
C ILE A 313 -1.06 -19.65 11.16
N HIS A 314 -1.79 -20.66 11.58
CA HIS A 314 -1.64 -21.29 12.92
C HIS A 314 -1.28 -22.77 12.83
N GLN A 315 -1.13 -23.32 11.63
CA GLN A 315 -0.74 -24.69 11.35
C GLN A 315 0.75 -24.74 10.99
N ALA A 316 1.53 -25.51 11.74
CA ALA A 316 2.98 -25.61 11.55
C ALA A 316 3.38 -26.06 10.14
N ASP A 317 2.68 -27.06 9.58
CA ASP A 317 2.99 -27.61 8.26
C ASP A 317 2.73 -26.59 7.15
N LEU A 318 1.61 -25.85 7.22
CA LEU A 318 1.30 -24.79 6.26
C LEU A 318 2.30 -23.64 6.36
N GLN A 319 2.67 -23.22 7.59
CA GLN A 319 3.65 -22.17 7.77
C GLN A 319 5.03 -22.56 7.25
N LYS A 320 5.44 -23.81 7.51
CA LYS A 320 6.70 -24.35 6.99
C LYS A 320 6.68 -24.40 5.46
N LYS A 321 5.60 -24.86 4.84
CA LYS A 321 5.43 -24.86 3.40
C LYS A 321 5.55 -23.45 2.80
N VAL A 322 4.93 -22.44 3.39
CA VAL A 322 5.07 -21.05 2.93
C VAL A 322 6.52 -20.59 3.00
N PHE A 323 7.24 -20.89 4.06
CA PHE A 323 8.64 -20.47 4.20
C PHE A 323 9.56 -21.20 3.21
N GLU A 324 9.54 -22.52 3.21
CA GLU A 324 10.53 -23.34 2.50
C GLU A 324 10.19 -23.51 1.02
N ASP A 325 8.93 -23.87 0.70
CA ASP A 325 8.55 -24.24 -0.66
C ASP A 325 8.20 -23.00 -1.50
N VAL A 326 7.47 -22.03 -0.93
CA VAL A 326 6.99 -20.86 -1.69
C VAL A 326 8.00 -19.72 -1.67
N LEU A 327 8.50 -19.35 -0.49
CA LEU A 327 9.45 -18.26 -0.32
C LEU A 327 10.91 -18.69 -0.52
N ASN A 328 11.15 -20.00 -0.67
CA ASN A 328 12.47 -20.61 -0.88
C ASN A 328 13.50 -20.19 0.18
N ILE A 329 13.08 -20.14 1.44
CA ILE A 329 13.95 -19.88 2.60
C ILE A 329 14.54 -21.20 3.05
N SER A 330 15.88 -21.29 3.18
CA SER A 330 16.52 -22.54 3.59
C SER A 330 16.07 -22.98 4.98
N ALA A 331 15.97 -24.30 5.20
CA ALA A 331 15.51 -24.88 6.45
C ALA A 331 16.34 -24.40 7.66
N ASP A 332 17.66 -24.24 7.51
CA ASP A 332 18.54 -23.73 8.57
C ASP A 332 18.19 -22.31 8.98
N VAL A 333 17.81 -21.44 8.03
CA VAL A 333 17.37 -20.07 8.29
C VAL A 333 15.98 -20.07 8.92
N VAL A 334 15.08 -20.92 8.46
CA VAL A 334 13.74 -21.08 9.06
C VAL A 334 13.87 -21.53 10.50
N GLU A 335 14.69 -22.56 10.78
CA GLU A 335 14.92 -23.05 12.15
C GLU A 335 15.54 -22.00 13.05
N SER A 336 16.56 -21.29 12.58
CA SER A 336 17.26 -20.29 13.39
C SER A 336 16.41 -19.04 13.72
N ARG A 337 15.48 -18.64 12.82
CA ARG A 337 14.70 -17.41 12.97
C ARG A 337 13.27 -17.66 13.48
N PHE A 338 12.67 -18.77 13.11
CA PHE A 338 11.26 -19.08 13.34
C PHE A 338 11.02 -20.44 13.98
N GLY A 339 12.09 -21.23 14.27
CA GLY A 339 11.99 -22.59 14.83
C GLY A 339 11.17 -22.62 16.12
N TYR A 340 11.39 -21.68 17.02
CA TYR A 340 10.63 -21.59 18.28
C TYR A 340 9.12 -21.35 18.05
N MET A 341 8.74 -20.62 17.01
CA MET A 341 7.33 -20.37 16.65
C MET A 341 6.70 -21.64 16.03
N LEU A 342 7.39 -22.27 15.07
CA LEU A 342 6.92 -23.51 14.46
C LEU A 342 6.80 -24.64 15.50
N GLU A 343 7.73 -24.72 16.44
CA GLU A 343 7.65 -25.68 17.55
C GLU A 343 6.44 -25.39 18.43
N SER A 344 6.18 -24.12 18.75
CA SER A 344 5.04 -23.74 19.59
C SER A 344 3.70 -24.11 18.94
N PHE A 345 3.57 -24.00 17.61
CA PHE A 345 2.34 -24.36 16.88
C PHE A 345 1.97 -25.84 17.05
N LYS A 346 2.94 -26.71 17.27
CA LYS A 346 2.69 -28.15 17.52
C LYS A 346 1.92 -28.41 18.82
N TYR A 347 1.92 -27.48 19.76
CA TYR A 347 1.15 -27.57 21.01
C TYR A 347 -0.32 -27.15 20.87
N GLY A 348 -0.75 -26.74 19.67
CA GLY A 348 -2.12 -26.41 19.37
C GLY A 348 -2.39 -24.90 19.36
N ALA A 349 -1.79 -24.18 18.42
CA ALA A 349 -2.08 -22.77 18.22
C ALA A 349 -3.55 -22.56 17.82
N PRO A 350 -4.29 -21.64 18.48
CA PRO A 350 -5.66 -21.33 18.07
C PRO A 350 -5.65 -20.58 16.73
N PRO A 351 -6.73 -20.63 15.93
CA PRO A 351 -6.92 -19.67 14.86
C PRO A 351 -6.90 -18.26 15.47
N HIS A 352 -6.14 -17.34 14.88
CA HIS A 352 -5.96 -15.98 15.40
C HIS A 352 -5.72 -14.99 14.28
N GLY A 353 -5.93 -13.74 14.58
CA GLY A 353 -5.71 -12.62 13.66
C GLY A 353 -5.52 -11.31 14.40
N GLY A 354 -5.00 -10.33 13.69
CA GLY A 354 -4.72 -9.04 14.31
C GLY A 354 -4.58 -7.92 13.30
N ILE A 355 -4.44 -6.71 13.82
CA ILE A 355 -4.24 -5.49 13.06
C ILE A 355 -3.29 -4.56 13.83
N ALA A 356 -2.53 -3.76 13.09
CA ALA A 356 -1.70 -2.70 13.66
C ALA A 356 -2.04 -1.35 13.03
N PHE A 357 -2.32 -0.35 13.86
CA PHE A 357 -2.60 1.02 13.43
C PHE A 357 -1.38 1.90 13.65
N GLY A 358 -1.03 2.71 12.66
CA GLY A 358 -0.10 3.82 12.88
C GLY A 358 -0.75 4.91 13.73
N LEU A 359 -0.45 4.93 15.03
CA LEU A 359 -1.09 5.86 15.96
C LEU A 359 -0.79 7.32 15.57
N ASP A 360 0.45 7.61 15.21
CA ASP A 360 0.85 8.96 14.78
C ASP A 360 0.09 9.41 13.52
N ARG A 361 -0.15 8.48 12.58
CA ARG A 361 -0.94 8.74 11.37
C ARG A 361 -2.41 8.99 11.69
N LEU A 362 -2.98 8.21 12.60
CA LEU A 362 -4.35 8.42 13.09
C LEU A 362 -4.50 9.81 13.72
N VAL A 363 -3.57 10.19 14.61
CA VAL A 363 -3.56 11.51 15.25
C VAL A 363 -3.39 12.62 14.23
N MET A 364 -2.49 12.46 13.24
CA MET A 364 -2.31 13.41 12.13
C MET A 364 -3.65 13.70 11.42
N ILE A 365 -4.41 12.66 11.11
CA ILE A 365 -5.72 12.82 10.43
C ILE A 365 -6.74 13.51 11.34
N LEU A 366 -6.82 13.11 12.61
CA LEU A 366 -7.72 13.73 13.60
C LEU A 366 -7.42 15.21 13.83
N CYS A 367 -6.14 15.61 13.77
CA CYS A 367 -5.71 17.00 13.86
C CYS A 367 -5.86 17.78 12.55
N GLY A 368 -6.16 17.12 11.42
CA GLY A 368 -6.28 17.75 10.12
C GLY A 368 -4.97 18.34 9.57
N VAL A 369 -3.82 17.79 9.99
CA VAL A 369 -2.49 18.25 9.56
C VAL A 369 -1.91 17.36 8.45
N ALA A 370 -0.97 17.91 7.68
CA ALA A 370 -0.46 17.26 6.47
C ALA A 370 0.72 16.30 6.71
N SER A 371 1.33 16.32 7.91
CA SER A 371 2.51 15.52 8.20
C SER A 371 2.50 14.97 9.61
N ILE A 372 2.93 13.73 9.79
CA ILE A 372 3.10 13.11 11.13
C ILE A 372 4.15 13.84 11.97
N ARG A 373 5.04 14.63 11.35
CA ARG A 373 6.01 15.46 12.07
C ARG A 373 5.36 16.53 12.95
N GLU A 374 4.11 16.92 12.65
CA GLU A 374 3.36 17.91 13.41
C GLU A 374 2.72 17.32 14.70
N VAL A 375 2.67 15.99 14.79
CA VAL A 375 2.04 15.27 15.91
C VAL A 375 3.03 14.37 16.68
N ILE A 376 4.29 14.32 16.27
CA ILE A 376 5.35 13.56 16.93
C ILE A 376 6.28 14.52 17.66
N ALA A 377 6.57 14.24 18.94
CA ALA A 377 7.60 14.95 19.68
C ALA A 377 9.00 14.61 19.12
N PHE A 378 9.81 15.62 18.84
CA PHE A 378 11.17 15.49 18.30
C PHE A 378 11.26 14.71 16.97
N PRO A 379 10.49 15.12 15.94
CA PRO A 379 10.50 14.42 14.65
C PRO A 379 11.86 14.56 13.97
N LYS A 380 12.23 13.52 13.20
CA LYS A 380 13.43 13.57 12.36
C LYS A 380 13.12 14.33 11.05
N THR A 381 14.13 15.05 10.55
CA THR A 381 14.08 15.67 9.20
C THR A 381 14.10 14.57 8.12
N GLN A 382 13.94 14.96 6.84
CA GLN A 382 14.09 14.03 5.71
C GLN A 382 15.48 13.38 5.62
N LYS A 383 16.50 13.99 6.24
CA LYS A 383 17.86 13.45 6.32
C LYS A 383 18.08 12.60 7.58
N GLY A 384 17.02 12.22 8.30
CA GLY A 384 17.12 11.41 9.52
C GLY A 384 17.68 12.16 10.75
N GLN A 385 17.80 13.49 10.70
CA GLN A 385 18.40 14.27 11.77
C GLN A 385 17.36 14.82 12.75
N CYS A 386 17.62 14.72 14.04
CA CYS A 386 16.87 15.41 15.08
C CYS A 386 17.44 16.81 15.34
N LEU A 387 16.66 17.84 15.04
CA LEU A 387 17.12 19.25 15.20
C LEU A 387 17.27 19.68 16.68
N MET A 388 16.68 18.93 17.62
CA MET A 388 16.77 19.24 19.06
C MET A 388 18.04 18.68 19.68
N THR A 389 18.44 17.45 19.27
CA THR A 389 19.53 16.70 19.91
C THR A 389 20.76 16.53 19.02
N ASP A 390 20.72 17.04 17.80
CA ASP A 390 21.73 16.82 16.75
C ASP A 390 22.06 15.33 16.48
N SER A 391 21.11 14.43 16.80
CA SER A 391 21.27 13.01 16.43
C SER A 391 21.02 12.79 14.93
N PRO A 392 21.74 11.86 14.26
CA PRO A 392 22.79 10.99 14.81
C PRO A 392 24.10 11.72 15.10
N SER A 393 24.84 11.27 16.11
CA SER A 393 26.13 11.82 16.52
C SER A 393 27.19 10.73 16.63
N ARG A 394 28.47 11.11 16.58
CA ARG A 394 29.57 10.17 16.75
C ARG A 394 29.62 9.62 18.17
N VAL A 395 29.89 8.34 18.28
CA VAL A 395 30.14 7.65 19.57
C VAL A 395 31.63 7.72 19.90
N ALA A 396 31.97 7.94 21.17
CA ALA A 396 33.37 8.00 21.59
C ALA A 396 34.09 6.64 21.42
N ASP A 397 35.32 6.64 20.94
CA ASP A 397 36.13 5.43 20.67
C ASP A 397 36.22 4.48 21.87
N LYS A 398 36.27 5.03 23.07
CA LYS A 398 36.27 4.23 24.30
C LYS A 398 35.00 3.37 24.42
N GLN A 399 33.83 3.94 24.07
CA GLN A 399 32.56 3.22 24.11
C GLN A 399 32.49 2.14 23.04
N LEU A 400 32.97 2.44 21.82
CA LEU A 400 33.04 1.46 20.72
C LEU A 400 33.94 0.27 21.12
N LYS A 401 35.13 0.53 21.66
CA LYS A 401 36.03 -0.50 22.14
C LYS A 401 35.45 -1.37 23.27
N GLU A 402 34.72 -0.76 24.19
CA GLU A 402 34.01 -1.49 25.26
C GLU A 402 32.94 -2.43 24.72
N LEU A 403 32.41 -2.14 23.54
CA LEU A 403 31.37 -2.91 22.88
C LEU A 403 31.93 -3.88 21.82
N HIS A 404 33.26 -3.92 21.63
CA HIS A 404 33.94 -4.69 20.61
C HIS A 404 33.44 -4.33 19.18
N ILE A 405 33.23 -3.03 18.92
CA ILE A 405 32.80 -2.48 17.63
C ILE A 405 33.89 -1.55 17.11
N GLU A 406 34.07 -1.56 15.79
CA GLU A 406 34.87 -0.62 15.04
C GLU A 406 34.03 0.02 13.94
N THR A 407 34.15 1.34 13.78
CA THR A 407 33.58 2.04 12.61
C THR A 407 34.61 2.01 11.50
N LEU A 408 34.26 1.53 10.34
CA LEU A 408 35.07 1.69 9.13
C LEU A 408 34.87 3.13 8.65
N ASP A 409 35.98 3.89 8.60
CA ASP A 409 35.95 5.16 7.88
C ASP A 409 35.71 4.82 6.41
N MET A 410 34.55 5.23 5.91
CA MET A 410 34.32 5.27 4.46
C MET A 410 35.17 6.43 3.97
N ASP A 411 36.33 6.10 3.38
CA ASP A 411 37.14 7.10 2.68
C ASP A 411 36.24 7.91 1.73
N GLU A 412 36.47 9.22 1.68
CA GLU A 412 35.74 10.20 0.85
C GLU A 412 35.97 9.96 -0.67
N GLU A 413 35.81 8.74 -1.14
CA GLU A 413 35.84 8.39 -2.56
C GLU A 413 34.48 7.89 -3.01
N THR A 414 33.53 8.81 -3.14
CA THR A 414 32.52 8.79 -4.23
C THR A 414 31.88 10.17 -4.28
N GLU A 415 32.54 11.09 -5.00
CA GLU A 415 31.84 12.19 -5.66
C GLU A 415 30.96 11.70 -6.80
#